data_eaf3a1036af66259830590786c08d116
#
_entry.id   eaf3a1036af66259830590786c08d116
#
_cell.length_a   1.000
_cell.length_b   1.000
_cell.length_c   1.000
_cell.angle_alpha   90.00
_cell.angle_beta   90.00
_cell.angle_gamma   90.00
#
_symmetry.space_group_name_H-M   'P 1'
#
loop_
_entity.id
_entity.type
_entity.pdbx_description
1 polymer ?
#
loop_
_entity_poly.entity_id
_entity_poly.type
_entity_poly.pdbx_seq_one_letter_code
_entity_poly.pdbx_strand_id
1 'polypeptide(L)'
;DAEKLFDNLVYFLEAIGPVCEKYDIKMGIHPDDPAWPIFGLPRIMTGKDSVTRLLDAVDKPYNGITLCTGSFGSNQNNDICEIIKACRGRIPFAHVRNLKYNSPRDFEEAAHLSSDGSMDMYKIIKTLYDTGFDGAIRPDHGRMIWDEVAMPGYGLYDRALGAAYLNGLWEAVDRKSVV
;
A
#
# COMPACT_ATOMS: atom_id res chain seq x y z
N ASP A 1 -5.34 12.93 20.56
CA ASP A 1 -4.69 13.72 19.52
C ASP A 1 -3.74 12.83 18.70
N ALA A 2 -3.18 13.36 17.61
CA ALA A 2 -2.33 12.60 16.68
C ALA A 2 -1.01 12.14 17.31
N GLU A 3 -0.39 12.99 18.13
CA GLU A 3 0.88 12.66 18.78
C GLU A 3 0.73 11.48 19.74
N LYS A 4 -0.29 11.52 20.59
CA LYS A 4 -0.56 10.39 21.49
C LYS A 4 -0.88 9.09 20.75
N LEU A 5 -1.57 9.17 19.60
CA LEU A 5 -1.84 8.00 18.76
C LEU A 5 -0.55 7.45 18.18
N PHE A 6 0.34 8.31 17.70
CA PHE A 6 1.66 7.93 17.21
C PHE A 6 2.52 7.31 18.31
N ASP A 7 2.59 7.93 19.50
CA ASP A 7 3.36 7.39 20.64
C ASP A 7 2.85 6.00 21.06
N ASN A 8 1.53 5.78 21.02
CA ASN A 8 0.95 4.47 21.30
C ASN A 8 1.35 3.42 20.25
N LEU A 9 1.45 3.80 18.97
CA LEU A 9 1.92 2.91 17.91
C LEU A 9 3.39 2.55 18.10
N VAL A 10 4.24 3.53 18.43
CA VAL A 10 5.66 3.31 18.72
C VAL A 10 5.81 2.37 19.93
N TYR A 11 5.12 2.65 21.03
CA TYR A 11 5.11 1.79 22.20
C TYR A 11 4.70 0.33 21.89
N PHE A 12 3.65 0.16 21.07
CA PHE A 12 3.21 -1.17 20.65
C PHE A 12 4.30 -1.91 19.87
N LEU A 13 4.91 -1.24 18.88
CA LEU A 13 5.95 -1.84 18.04
C LEU A 13 7.20 -2.22 18.85
N GLU A 14 7.61 -1.37 19.78
CA GLU A 14 8.73 -1.67 20.68
C GLU A 14 8.40 -2.87 21.62
N ALA A 15 7.18 -2.91 22.16
CA ALA A 15 6.76 -3.98 23.07
C ALA A 15 6.73 -5.36 22.41
N ILE A 16 6.32 -5.45 21.13
CA ILE A 16 6.31 -6.72 20.39
C ILE A 16 7.65 -7.06 19.74
N GLY A 17 8.56 -6.10 19.67
CA GLY A 17 9.85 -6.21 18.98
C GLY A 17 10.64 -7.47 19.31
N PRO A 18 10.84 -7.84 20.59
CA PRO A 18 11.58 -9.05 20.97
C PRO A 18 10.97 -10.34 20.40
N VAL A 19 9.63 -10.38 20.23
CA VAL A 19 8.94 -11.54 19.64
C VAL A 19 9.15 -11.53 18.13
N CYS A 20 9.04 -10.37 17.48
CA CYS A 20 9.27 -10.20 16.06
C CYS A 20 10.71 -10.61 15.68
N GLU A 21 11.69 -10.16 16.43
CA GLU A 21 13.10 -10.52 16.21
C GLU A 21 13.34 -12.03 16.42
N LYS A 22 12.78 -12.62 17.47
CA LYS A 22 12.95 -14.04 17.79
C LYS A 22 12.40 -14.97 16.71
N TYR A 23 11.27 -14.60 16.08
CA TYR A 23 10.55 -15.46 15.15
C TYR A 23 10.62 -14.96 13.70
N ASP A 24 11.47 -13.96 13.42
CA ASP A 24 11.61 -13.31 12.10
C ASP A 24 10.27 -12.83 11.51
N ILE A 25 9.43 -12.22 12.37
CA ILE A 25 8.15 -11.66 11.95
C ILE A 25 8.39 -10.23 11.44
N LYS A 26 7.90 -9.93 10.24
CA LYS A 26 7.90 -8.57 9.68
C LYS A 26 6.53 -7.95 9.90
N MET A 27 6.47 -6.86 10.65
CA MET A 27 5.26 -6.06 10.80
C MET A 27 5.08 -5.18 9.58
N GLY A 28 3.89 -5.14 9.03
CA GLY A 28 3.53 -4.27 7.92
C GLY A 28 2.42 -3.33 8.36
N ILE A 29 2.76 -2.13 8.83
CA ILE A 29 1.76 -1.16 9.27
C ILE A 29 0.99 -0.64 8.07
N HIS A 30 -0.32 -0.87 8.06
CA HIS A 30 -1.19 -0.43 6.97
C HIS A 30 -1.46 1.09 7.06
N PRO A 31 -1.42 1.83 5.94
CA PRO A 31 -1.78 3.23 5.94
C PRO A 31 -3.25 3.45 6.30
N ASP A 32 -3.54 4.65 6.76
CA ASP A 32 -4.91 5.09 6.96
C ASP A 32 -5.67 5.17 5.63
N ASP A 33 -6.92 4.75 5.62
CA ASP A 33 -7.81 4.81 4.46
C ASP A 33 -9.12 5.53 4.84
N PRO A 34 -9.41 6.71 4.26
CA PRO A 34 -8.55 7.51 3.39
C PRO A 34 -7.36 8.16 4.12
N ALA A 35 -6.37 8.61 3.35
CA ALA A 35 -5.13 9.19 3.86
C ALA A 35 -5.29 10.66 4.30
N TRP A 36 -6.34 10.95 5.07
CA TRP A 36 -6.61 12.24 5.71
C TRP A 36 -7.55 12.07 6.92
N PRO A 37 -7.54 12.99 7.91
CA PRO A 37 -8.45 12.94 9.06
C PRO A 37 -9.93 12.97 8.64
N ILE A 38 -10.75 12.11 9.25
CA ILE A 38 -12.20 12.05 9.03
C ILE A 38 -12.94 11.96 10.37
N PHE A 39 -14.19 12.42 10.40
CA PHE A 39 -15.06 12.41 11.59
C PHE A 39 -14.42 13.05 12.84
N GLY A 40 -13.53 14.04 12.66
CA GLY A 40 -12.80 14.66 13.76
C GLY A 40 -11.72 13.77 14.41
N LEU A 41 -11.44 12.59 13.84
CA LEU A 41 -10.40 11.68 14.31
C LEU A 41 -9.11 11.88 13.54
N PRO A 42 -7.95 11.89 14.22
CA PRO A 42 -6.66 12.00 13.55
C PRO A 42 -6.32 10.75 12.76
N ARG A 43 -5.52 10.95 11.70
CA ARG A 43 -4.87 9.91 10.92
C ARG A 43 -3.36 10.15 10.97
N ILE A 44 -2.57 9.10 11.18
CA ILE A 44 -1.13 9.21 11.42
C ILE A 44 -0.27 8.50 10.38
N MET A 45 -0.87 7.69 9.50
CA MET A 45 -0.17 6.96 8.42
C MET A 45 -0.72 7.40 7.05
N THR A 46 -0.45 8.67 6.68
CA THR A 46 -1.15 9.34 5.57
C THR A 46 -0.28 9.65 4.36
N GLY A 47 1.03 9.45 4.42
CA GLY A 47 1.93 9.77 3.32
C GLY A 47 3.40 9.54 3.67
N LYS A 48 4.31 9.99 2.80
CA LYS A 48 5.74 9.76 2.91
C LYS A 48 6.30 10.17 4.27
N ASP A 49 6.03 11.41 4.70
CA ASP A 49 6.61 11.95 5.93
C ASP A 49 6.16 11.18 7.18
N SER A 50 4.89 10.76 7.22
CA SER A 50 4.37 9.99 8.35
C SER A 50 4.96 8.58 8.42
N VAL A 51 5.14 7.91 7.28
CA VAL A 51 5.75 6.58 7.27
C VAL A 51 7.24 6.63 7.58
N THR A 52 7.99 7.60 7.05
CA THR A 52 9.41 7.77 7.40
C THR A 52 9.58 8.08 8.88
N ARG A 53 8.74 8.96 9.44
CA ARG A 53 8.73 9.22 10.90
C ARG A 53 8.57 7.94 11.72
N LEU A 54 7.66 7.03 11.31
CA LEU A 54 7.47 5.77 12.01
C LEU A 54 8.68 4.83 11.88
N LEU A 55 9.25 4.75 10.68
CA LEU A 55 10.42 3.90 10.43
C LEU A 55 11.65 4.40 11.19
N ASP A 56 11.81 5.72 11.32
CA ASP A 56 12.88 6.35 12.10
C ASP A 56 12.68 6.18 13.62
N ALA A 57 11.43 6.30 14.10
CA ALA A 57 11.11 6.14 15.52
C ALA A 57 11.37 4.72 16.03
N VAL A 58 11.12 3.71 15.20
CA VAL A 58 11.42 2.30 15.48
C VAL A 58 12.28 1.75 14.34
N ASP A 59 13.55 2.13 14.32
CA ASP A 59 14.49 1.71 13.27
C ASP A 59 14.96 0.27 13.50
N LYS A 60 14.06 -0.65 13.20
CA LYS A 60 14.25 -2.09 13.35
C LYS A 60 13.81 -2.84 12.11
N PRO A 61 14.50 -3.88 11.67
CA PRO A 61 14.16 -4.65 10.47
C PRO A 61 12.75 -5.26 10.49
N TYR A 62 12.19 -5.51 11.67
CA TYR A 62 10.84 -6.04 11.81
C TYR A 62 9.74 -4.98 11.62
N ASN A 63 10.06 -3.68 11.78
CA ASN A 63 9.10 -2.61 11.56
C ASN A 63 9.11 -2.19 10.10
N GLY A 64 8.00 -2.31 9.42
CA GLY A 64 7.80 -1.96 8.02
C GLY A 64 6.38 -1.47 7.78
N ILE A 65 6.06 -1.22 6.53
CA ILE A 65 4.72 -0.80 6.11
C ILE A 65 4.10 -1.82 5.18
N THR A 66 2.79 -1.96 5.22
CA THR A 66 2.02 -2.49 4.11
C THR A 66 1.88 -1.35 3.10
N LEU A 67 2.49 -1.46 1.93
CA LEU A 67 2.25 -0.51 0.87
C LEU A 67 0.83 -0.72 0.33
N CYS A 68 -0.09 0.19 0.62
CA CYS A 68 -1.41 0.17 0.00
C CYS A 68 -1.53 1.35 -0.97
N THR A 69 -1.50 1.05 -2.27
CA THR A 69 -1.55 2.09 -3.32
C THR A 69 -2.86 2.85 -3.30
N GLY A 70 -3.98 2.17 -3.02
CA GLY A 70 -5.27 2.83 -2.90
C GLY A 70 -5.39 3.72 -1.68
N SER A 71 -4.96 3.24 -0.50
CA SER A 71 -5.04 4.05 0.72
C SER A 71 -4.16 5.30 0.62
N PHE A 72 -2.88 5.17 0.28
CA PHE A 72 -2.03 6.34 0.04
C PHE A 72 -2.51 7.19 -1.13
N GLY A 73 -2.95 6.54 -2.23
CA GLY A 73 -3.45 7.20 -3.44
C GLY A 73 -4.77 7.93 -3.23
N SER A 74 -5.54 7.62 -2.19
CA SER A 74 -6.73 8.41 -1.84
C SER A 74 -6.40 9.88 -1.67
N ASN A 75 -5.21 10.21 -1.16
CA ASN A 75 -4.68 11.56 -1.18
C ASN A 75 -3.85 11.79 -2.46
N GLN A 76 -4.42 12.53 -3.40
CA GLN A 76 -3.83 12.80 -4.72
C GLN A 76 -2.49 13.57 -4.66
N ASN A 77 -2.12 14.14 -3.51
CA ASN A 77 -0.83 14.79 -3.31
C ASN A 77 0.29 13.79 -2.98
N ASN A 78 -0.03 12.53 -2.70
CA ASN A 78 0.95 11.50 -2.46
C ASN A 78 1.55 10.99 -3.78
N ASP A 79 2.87 10.94 -3.87
CA ASP A 79 3.58 10.18 -4.89
C ASP A 79 3.89 8.79 -4.34
N ILE A 80 3.19 7.78 -4.84
CA ILE A 80 3.34 6.39 -4.41
C ILE A 80 4.77 5.88 -4.67
N CYS A 81 5.39 6.28 -5.79
CA CYS A 81 6.74 5.86 -6.12
C CYS A 81 7.77 6.46 -5.14
N GLU A 82 7.56 7.69 -4.69
CA GLU A 82 8.44 8.29 -3.67
C GLU A 82 8.24 7.63 -2.28
N ILE A 83 7.02 7.19 -1.94
CA ILE A 83 6.77 6.40 -0.72
C ILE A 83 7.52 5.06 -0.81
N ILE A 84 7.42 4.34 -1.94
CA ILE A 84 8.13 3.07 -2.15
C ILE A 84 9.64 3.25 -1.97
N LYS A 85 10.22 4.27 -2.60
CA LYS A 85 11.66 4.55 -2.50
C LYS A 85 12.10 4.87 -1.07
N ALA A 86 11.31 5.69 -0.36
CA ALA A 86 11.58 6.06 1.03
C ALA A 86 11.51 4.86 1.99
N CYS A 87 10.68 3.86 1.68
CA CYS A 87 10.49 2.65 2.48
C CYS A 87 11.26 1.43 1.94
N ARG A 88 12.28 1.63 1.11
CA ARG A 88 13.07 0.54 0.53
C ARG A 88 13.56 -0.45 1.60
N GLY A 89 13.32 -1.74 1.36
CA GLY A 89 13.68 -2.82 2.30
C GLY A 89 12.79 -2.92 3.56
N ARG A 90 11.74 -2.10 3.64
CA ARG A 90 10.81 -2.03 4.79
C ARG A 90 9.34 -2.21 4.36
N ILE A 91 9.12 -2.86 3.20
CA ILE A 91 7.79 -3.18 2.67
C ILE A 91 7.66 -4.72 2.60
N PRO A 92 7.19 -5.40 3.67
CA PRO A 92 7.02 -6.85 3.63
C PRO A 92 5.78 -7.29 2.82
N PHE A 93 4.83 -6.39 2.58
CA PHE A 93 3.57 -6.68 1.93
C PHE A 93 3.05 -5.46 1.15
N ALA A 94 2.48 -5.71 -0.03
CA ALA A 94 1.88 -4.67 -0.84
C ALA A 94 0.43 -5.01 -1.23
N HIS A 95 -0.48 -4.05 -0.98
CA HIS A 95 -1.82 -4.00 -1.55
C HIS A 95 -1.79 -3.08 -2.76
N VAL A 96 -2.07 -3.62 -3.94
CA VAL A 96 -1.93 -2.87 -5.18
C VAL A 96 -3.27 -2.83 -5.89
N ARG A 97 -3.98 -1.70 -5.75
CA ARG A 97 -5.25 -1.39 -6.42
C ARG A 97 -5.18 -0.03 -7.07
N ASN A 98 -6.05 0.21 -8.04
CA ASN A 98 -6.17 1.48 -8.73
C ASN A 98 -7.41 2.24 -8.27
N LEU A 99 -7.33 3.55 -8.29
CA LEU A 99 -8.44 4.46 -8.00
C LEU A 99 -8.67 5.38 -9.19
N LYS A 100 -9.92 5.80 -9.38
CA LYS A 100 -10.27 6.85 -10.31
C LYS A 100 -10.66 8.10 -9.55
N TYR A 101 -9.96 9.18 -9.82
CA TYR A 101 -10.21 10.46 -9.17
C TYR A 101 -11.28 11.24 -9.90
N ASN A 102 -12.32 11.65 -9.18
CA ASN A 102 -13.39 12.51 -9.69
C ASN A 102 -13.11 14.00 -9.32
N SER A 103 -12.67 14.23 -8.10
CA SER A 103 -12.26 15.55 -7.59
C SER A 103 -11.38 15.38 -6.34
N PRO A 104 -10.80 16.44 -5.74
CA PRO A 104 -10.08 16.34 -4.49
C PRO A 104 -10.93 15.66 -3.40
N ARG A 105 -10.41 14.57 -2.82
CA ARG A 105 -11.08 13.73 -1.81
C ARG A 105 -12.35 13.01 -2.29
N ASP A 106 -12.55 12.94 -3.59
CA ASP A 106 -13.63 12.19 -4.22
C ASP A 106 -13.01 11.22 -5.24
N PHE A 107 -13.15 9.95 -4.98
CA PHE A 107 -12.58 8.88 -5.79
C PHE A 107 -13.47 7.64 -5.73
N GLU A 108 -13.30 6.77 -6.70
CA GLU A 108 -13.96 5.46 -6.74
C GLU A 108 -12.95 4.35 -7.03
N GLU A 109 -13.34 3.12 -6.73
CA GLU A 109 -12.55 1.95 -7.10
C GLU A 109 -12.56 1.78 -8.63
N ALA A 110 -11.40 1.52 -9.19
CA ALA A 110 -11.22 1.26 -10.62
C ALA A 110 -10.72 -0.16 -10.86
N ALA A 111 -10.76 -0.64 -12.10
CA ALA A 111 -9.99 -1.82 -12.48
C ALA A 111 -8.49 -1.57 -12.28
N HIS A 112 -7.71 -2.63 -12.15
CA HIS A 112 -6.27 -2.51 -11.92
C HIS A 112 -5.50 -1.95 -13.12
N LEU A 113 -6.10 -1.94 -14.31
CA LEU A 113 -5.52 -1.33 -15.51
C LEU A 113 -5.24 0.16 -15.31
N SER A 114 -4.04 0.63 -15.69
CA SER A 114 -3.71 2.07 -15.63
C SER A 114 -4.67 2.94 -16.45
N SER A 115 -5.24 2.39 -17.54
CA SER A 115 -6.19 3.09 -18.41
C SER A 115 -7.58 3.26 -17.80
N ASP A 116 -7.94 2.49 -16.77
CA ASP A 116 -9.27 2.52 -16.16
C ASP A 116 -9.32 3.46 -14.95
N GLY A 117 -8.21 3.64 -14.26
CA GLY A 117 -8.07 4.54 -13.12
C GLY A 117 -7.14 5.72 -13.39
N SER A 118 -6.67 6.31 -12.31
CA SER A 118 -5.85 7.54 -12.35
C SER A 118 -4.38 7.30 -11.98
N MET A 119 -4.02 6.10 -11.54
CA MET A 119 -2.65 5.78 -11.15
C MET A 119 -1.90 5.01 -12.25
N ASP A 120 -0.63 5.31 -12.45
CA ASP A 120 0.26 4.57 -13.34
C ASP A 120 0.74 3.27 -12.67
N MET A 121 -0.02 2.20 -12.87
CA MET A 121 0.24 0.91 -12.26
C MET A 121 1.55 0.28 -12.74
N TYR A 122 1.95 0.54 -14.00
CA TYR A 122 3.24 0.09 -14.52
C TYR A 122 4.40 0.76 -13.77
N LYS A 123 4.34 2.08 -13.59
CA LYS A 123 5.37 2.84 -12.87
C LYS A 123 5.48 2.38 -11.41
N ILE A 124 4.34 2.09 -10.76
CA ILE A 124 4.29 1.58 -9.39
C ILE A 124 4.99 0.21 -9.30
N ILE A 125 4.59 -0.76 -10.13
CA ILE A 125 5.19 -2.10 -10.14
C ILE A 125 6.67 -2.05 -10.50
N LYS A 126 7.04 -1.21 -11.49
CA LYS A 126 8.45 -1.01 -11.83
C LYS A 126 9.26 -0.43 -10.65
N THR A 127 8.69 0.50 -9.90
CA THR A 127 9.38 1.08 -8.74
C THR A 127 9.56 0.05 -7.63
N LEU A 128 8.55 -0.80 -7.36
CA LEU A 128 8.70 -1.93 -6.43
C LEU A 128 9.84 -2.85 -6.86
N TYR A 129 9.86 -3.24 -8.13
CA TYR A 129 10.92 -4.08 -8.68
C TYR A 129 12.30 -3.43 -8.56
N ASP A 130 12.45 -2.18 -9.00
CA ASP A 130 13.73 -1.43 -8.99
C ASP A 130 14.27 -1.21 -7.56
N THR A 131 13.39 -1.18 -6.55
CA THR A 131 13.78 -1.05 -5.14
C THR A 131 14.09 -2.38 -4.46
N GLY A 132 13.95 -3.50 -5.18
CA GLY A 132 14.27 -4.85 -4.68
C GLY A 132 13.19 -5.40 -3.75
N PHE A 133 11.92 -5.06 -3.98
CA PHE A 133 10.81 -5.62 -3.22
C PHE A 133 10.73 -7.14 -3.46
N ASP A 134 10.66 -7.91 -2.37
CA ASP A 134 10.60 -9.38 -2.36
C ASP A 134 9.40 -9.93 -1.56
N GLY A 135 8.51 -9.05 -1.13
CA GLY A 135 7.32 -9.40 -0.37
C GLY A 135 6.16 -9.93 -1.24
N ALA A 136 5.04 -10.21 -0.59
CA ALA A 136 3.83 -10.62 -1.29
C ALA A 136 3.05 -9.42 -1.83
N ILE A 137 2.47 -9.57 -3.03
CA ILE A 137 1.55 -8.60 -3.63
C ILE A 137 0.13 -9.16 -3.62
N ARG A 138 -0.80 -8.34 -3.22
CA ARG A 138 -2.23 -8.63 -3.23
C ARG A 138 -2.96 -7.57 -4.08
N PRO A 139 -3.94 -7.95 -4.94
CA PRO A 139 -4.73 -6.99 -5.72
C PRO A 139 -5.67 -6.11 -4.89
N ASP A 140 -5.78 -6.36 -3.58
CA ASP A 140 -6.53 -5.63 -2.56
C ASP A 140 -8.05 -5.68 -2.79
N HIS A 141 -8.68 -4.57 -3.19
CA HIS A 141 -10.10 -4.50 -3.45
C HIS A 141 -10.46 -5.04 -4.85
N GLY A 142 -11.72 -5.44 -5.02
CA GLY A 142 -12.32 -5.83 -6.29
C GLY A 142 -13.75 -5.34 -6.34
N ARG A 143 -14.12 -4.74 -7.48
CA ARG A 143 -15.49 -4.34 -7.76
C ARG A 143 -16.35 -5.59 -7.98
N MET A 144 -17.63 -5.53 -7.69
CA MET A 144 -18.56 -6.57 -8.10
C MET A 144 -18.87 -6.42 -9.58
N ILE A 145 -18.39 -7.36 -10.39
CA ILE A 145 -18.61 -7.41 -11.83
C ILE A 145 -19.34 -8.71 -12.19
N TRP A 146 -19.97 -8.76 -13.36
CA TRP A 146 -20.63 -9.95 -13.91
C TRP A 146 -21.70 -10.53 -12.98
N ASP A 147 -22.53 -9.65 -12.38
CA ASP A 147 -23.61 -10.01 -11.46
C ASP A 147 -23.16 -10.78 -10.22
N GLU A 148 -21.89 -10.67 -9.84
CA GLU A 148 -21.37 -11.26 -8.61
C GLU A 148 -22.03 -10.64 -7.40
N VAL A 149 -22.43 -11.47 -6.44
CA VAL A 149 -22.99 -11.06 -5.15
C VAL A 149 -22.00 -11.40 -4.05
N ALA A 150 -21.33 -10.41 -3.52
CA ALA A 150 -20.32 -10.55 -2.47
C ALA A 150 -20.34 -9.34 -1.53
N MET A 151 -19.46 -9.33 -0.51
CA MET A 151 -19.27 -8.15 0.32
C MET A 151 -18.69 -7.02 -0.55
N PRO A 152 -19.21 -5.78 -0.48
CA PRO A 152 -18.68 -4.64 -1.21
C PRO A 152 -17.17 -4.47 -1.05
N GLY A 153 -16.44 -4.28 -2.15
CA GLY A 153 -14.99 -4.20 -2.17
C GLY A 153 -14.25 -5.55 -2.24
N TYR A 154 -14.97 -6.67 -2.21
CA TYR A 154 -14.36 -8.01 -2.20
C TYR A 154 -14.79 -8.89 -3.37
N GLY A 155 -15.15 -8.29 -4.51
CA GLY A 155 -15.46 -8.99 -5.75
C GLY A 155 -14.32 -9.93 -6.18
N LEU A 156 -14.63 -11.21 -6.34
CA LEU A 156 -13.64 -12.25 -6.64
C LEU A 156 -13.11 -12.13 -8.07
N TYR A 157 -14.02 -11.91 -9.03
CA TYR A 157 -13.63 -11.85 -10.45
C TYR A 157 -12.71 -10.66 -10.74
N ASP A 158 -13.05 -9.47 -10.25
CA ASP A 158 -12.22 -8.27 -10.47
C ASP A 158 -10.84 -8.40 -9.79
N ARG A 159 -10.80 -9.02 -8.60
CA ARG A 159 -9.53 -9.32 -7.92
C ARG A 159 -8.70 -10.36 -8.68
N ALA A 160 -9.32 -11.37 -9.27
CA ALA A 160 -8.62 -12.36 -10.10
C ALA A 160 -8.02 -11.70 -11.38
N LEU A 161 -8.79 -10.83 -12.03
CA LEU A 161 -8.29 -10.03 -13.16
C LEU A 161 -7.14 -9.10 -12.73
N GLY A 162 -7.29 -8.46 -11.56
CA GLY A 162 -6.23 -7.64 -10.96
C GLY A 162 -4.96 -8.42 -10.71
N ALA A 163 -5.07 -9.60 -10.10
CA ALA A 163 -3.91 -10.47 -9.86
C ALA A 163 -3.21 -10.88 -11.17
N ALA A 164 -3.97 -11.26 -12.19
CA ALA A 164 -3.43 -11.60 -13.50
C ALA A 164 -2.70 -10.40 -14.15
N TYR A 165 -3.29 -9.21 -14.08
CA TYR A 165 -2.68 -7.98 -14.60
C TYR A 165 -1.37 -7.63 -13.87
N LEU A 166 -1.36 -7.66 -12.53
CA LEU A 166 -0.16 -7.38 -11.74
C LEU A 166 0.97 -8.38 -12.00
N ASN A 167 0.64 -9.67 -12.16
CA ASN A 167 1.61 -10.69 -12.56
C ASN A 167 2.19 -10.40 -13.95
N GLY A 168 1.35 -10.00 -14.91
CA GLY A 168 1.81 -9.64 -16.25
C GLY A 168 2.73 -8.41 -16.24
N LEU A 169 2.43 -7.39 -15.41
CA LEU A 169 3.32 -6.23 -15.24
C LEU A 169 4.65 -6.63 -14.61
N TRP A 170 4.62 -7.48 -13.58
CA TRP A 170 5.84 -7.97 -12.93
C TRP A 170 6.72 -8.74 -13.90
N GLU A 171 6.15 -9.68 -14.65
CA GLU A 171 6.86 -10.44 -15.69
C GLU A 171 7.47 -9.51 -16.76
N ALA A 172 6.74 -8.49 -17.19
CA ALA A 172 7.22 -7.55 -18.20
C ALA A 172 8.41 -6.70 -17.70
N VAL A 173 8.42 -6.34 -16.41
CA VAL A 173 9.54 -5.61 -15.79
C VAL A 173 10.75 -6.52 -15.61
N ASP A 174 10.53 -7.74 -15.11
CA ASP A 174 11.59 -8.72 -14.85
C ASP A 174 12.34 -9.11 -16.15
N ARG A 175 11.63 -9.37 -17.23
CA ARG A 175 12.22 -9.71 -18.53
C ARG A 175 13.09 -8.61 -19.13
N LYS A 176 12.81 -7.34 -18.83
CA LYS A 176 13.66 -6.22 -19.30
C LYS A 176 15.03 -6.19 -18.66
N SER A 177 15.22 -6.86 -17.54
CA SER A 177 16.50 -6.96 -16.85
C SER A 177 17.40 -8.09 -17.39
N VAL A 178 16.90 -8.90 -18.32
CA VAL A 178 17.59 -10.07 -18.89
C VAL A 178 18.12 -9.84 -20.33
N VAL A 179 17.94 -8.62 -20.88
CA VAL A 179 18.42 -8.25 -22.23
C VAL A 179 19.60 -7.30 -22.16
#